data_d52e37751efd8bab8eecef6b08994015
#
_entry.id   d52e37751efd8bab8eecef6b08994015
#
_cell.length_a   1.000
_cell.length_b   1.000
_cell.length_c   1.000
_cell.angle_alpha   90.00
_cell.angle_beta   90.00
_cell.angle_gamma   90.00
#
_symmetry.space_group_name_H-M   'P 1'
#
loop_
_entity.id
_entity.type
_entity.pdbx_description
1 polymer ?
#
loop_
_entity_poly.entity_id
_entity_poly.type
_entity_poly.pdbx_seq_one_letter_code
_entity_poly.pdbx_strand_id
1 'polypeptide(L)'
;MVSVGYATCHWCHVMARESFSDPDIGALLARGFVAVKVDREEHPDVDASLLAAASAFTPDLGWPLTVFTTPDGAPFYAGTYWPPVPVAGRPAFRDVLDAVAQAWEQRRDQAVETGEAIRAALRDAAAGRRTGVPRAAATAVDGSGASGGADAGPVADLAEHA
;
A
#
# COMPACT_ATOMS: atom_id res chain seq x y z
N MET A 1 3.48 9.44 1.92
CA MET A 1 2.50 8.37 2.07
C MET A 1 1.10 8.94 1.90
N VAL A 2 0.26 8.37 1.05
CA VAL A 2 -1.13 8.79 0.83
C VAL A 2 -2.04 7.66 1.28
N SER A 3 -3.01 7.95 2.15
CA SER A 3 -4.01 6.99 2.62
C SER A 3 -5.39 7.43 2.13
N VAL A 4 -6.01 6.60 1.30
CA VAL A 4 -7.32 6.84 0.68
C VAL A 4 -8.37 6.01 1.38
N GLY A 5 -9.52 6.60 1.63
CA GLY A 5 -10.67 5.95 2.25
C GLY A 5 -11.95 6.75 1.99
N TYR A 6 -13.02 6.44 2.72
CA TYR A 6 -14.29 7.15 2.67
C TYR A 6 -15.10 6.94 3.95
N ALA A 7 -16.14 7.77 4.15
CA ALA A 7 -16.86 7.85 5.41
C ALA A 7 -17.52 6.53 5.86
N THR A 8 -18.05 5.74 4.93
CA THR A 8 -18.75 4.47 5.23
C THR A 8 -17.87 3.23 5.08
N CYS A 9 -16.55 3.39 4.92
CA CYS A 9 -15.61 2.30 4.74
C CYS A 9 -15.33 1.59 6.07
N HIS A 10 -15.86 0.38 6.26
CA HIS A 10 -15.67 -0.40 7.49
C HIS A 10 -14.18 -0.64 7.81
N TRP A 11 -13.40 -1.17 6.87
CA TRP A 11 -11.99 -1.46 7.06
C TRP A 11 -11.11 -0.22 7.23
N CYS A 12 -11.55 0.94 6.69
CA CYS A 12 -10.87 2.21 6.97
C CYS A 12 -11.02 2.61 8.44
N HIS A 13 -12.20 2.40 9.02
CA HIS A 13 -12.43 2.62 10.45
C HIS A 13 -11.67 1.63 11.32
N VAL A 14 -11.58 0.35 10.92
CA VAL A 14 -10.78 -0.66 11.61
C VAL A 14 -9.32 -0.21 11.64
N MET A 15 -8.71 0.10 10.49
CA MET A 15 -7.32 0.54 10.41
C MET A 15 -7.06 1.86 11.15
N ALA A 16 -8.06 2.77 11.18
CA ALA A 16 -7.96 4.01 11.93
C ALA A 16 -7.82 3.76 13.43
N ARG A 17 -8.62 2.83 13.98
CA ARG A 17 -8.58 2.48 15.41
C ARG A 17 -7.36 1.65 15.79
N GLU A 18 -6.99 0.68 14.95
CA GLU A 18 -5.96 -0.30 15.26
C GLU A 18 -4.54 0.20 14.98
N SER A 19 -4.37 0.99 13.91
CA SER A 19 -3.05 1.40 13.44
C SER A 19 -2.84 2.91 13.52
N PHE A 20 -3.72 3.74 12.95
CA PHE A 20 -3.51 5.19 12.92
C PHE A 20 -3.70 5.86 14.29
N SER A 21 -4.44 5.24 15.23
CA SER A 21 -4.59 5.76 16.60
C SER A 21 -3.46 5.34 17.54
N ASP A 22 -2.54 4.49 17.08
CA ASP A 22 -1.36 4.11 17.85
C ASP A 22 -0.35 5.27 17.89
N PRO A 23 0.04 5.77 19.08
CA PRO A 23 0.97 6.89 19.21
C PRO A 23 2.37 6.57 18.66
N ASP A 24 2.81 5.31 18.71
CA ASP A 24 4.11 4.90 18.17
C ASP A 24 4.10 4.94 16.64
N ILE A 25 3.01 4.51 16.02
CA ILE A 25 2.79 4.67 14.57
C ILE A 25 2.75 6.14 14.20
N GLY A 26 2.04 6.96 14.98
CA GLY A 26 2.00 8.41 14.80
C GLY A 26 3.41 9.04 14.85
N ALA A 27 4.23 8.65 15.82
CA ALA A 27 5.60 9.11 15.96
C ALA A 27 6.50 8.65 14.79
N LEU A 28 6.31 7.43 14.29
CA LEU A 28 7.03 6.90 13.13
C LEU A 28 6.68 7.68 11.86
N LEU A 29 5.40 7.90 11.62
CA LEU A 29 4.90 8.69 10.49
C LEU A 29 5.44 10.13 10.53
N ALA A 30 5.40 10.78 11.69
CA ALA A 30 5.87 12.15 11.84
C ALA A 30 7.37 12.33 11.58
N ARG A 31 8.18 11.30 11.84
CA ARG A 31 9.64 11.35 11.61
C ARG A 31 10.04 11.05 10.17
N GLY A 32 9.34 10.13 9.51
CA GLY A 32 9.81 9.56 8.24
C GLY A 32 8.93 9.85 7.03
N PHE A 33 7.72 10.39 7.24
CA PHE A 33 6.76 10.51 6.15
C PHE A 33 6.01 11.84 6.18
N VAL A 34 5.65 12.33 5.00
CA VAL A 34 4.55 13.28 4.83
C VAL A 34 3.29 12.45 4.63
N ALA A 35 2.44 12.38 5.65
CA ALA A 35 1.21 11.60 5.62
C ALA A 35 0.02 12.45 5.15
N VAL A 36 -0.66 12.00 4.10
CA VAL A 36 -1.82 12.67 3.51
C VAL A 36 -3.02 11.73 3.56
N LYS A 37 -4.17 12.24 4.02
CA LYS A 37 -5.46 11.56 3.94
C LYS A 37 -6.24 12.10 2.76
N VAL A 38 -6.85 11.19 2.00
CA VAL A 38 -7.71 11.52 0.85
C VAL A 38 -9.05 10.83 1.04
N ASP A 39 -10.12 11.61 0.92
CA ASP A 39 -11.48 11.07 0.79
C ASP A 39 -11.76 10.83 -0.70
N ARG A 40 -12.05 9.59 -1.05
CA ARG A 40 -12.32 9.21 -2.45
C ARG A 40 -13.64 9.79 -2.98
N GLU A 41 -14.58 10.12 -2.10
CA GLU A 41 -15.87 10.70 -2.48
C GLU A 41 -15.69 12.18 -2.85
N GLU A 42 -14.72 12.87 -2.23
CA GLU A 42 -14.36 14.25 -2.57
C GLU A 42 -13.35 14.34 -3.72
N HIS A 43 -12.45 13.34 -3.84
CA HIS A 43 -11.36 13.30 -4.81
C HIS A 43 -11.34 11.99 -5.62
N PRO A 44 -12.41 11.69 -6.41
CA PRO A 44 -12.52 10.43 -7.13
C PRO A 44 -11.47 10.26 -8.25
N ASP A 45 -10.96 11.33 -8.81
CA ASP A 45 -9.89 11.34 -9.80
C ASP A 45 -8.54 10.93 -9.20
N VAL A 46 -8.24 11.42 -7.99
CA VAL A 46 -7.06 11.02 -7.22
C VAL A 46 -7.17 9.54 -6.84
N ASP A 47 -8.32 9.12 -6.31
CA ASP A 47 -8.57 7.72 -5.96
C ASP A 47 -8.36 6.80 -7.16
N ALA A 48 -8.97 7.09 -8.30
CA ALA A 48 -8.85 6.28 -9.51
C ALA A 48 -7.39 6.16 -9.97
N SER A 49 -6.63 7.25 -9.93
CA SER A 49 -5.21 7.29 -10.29
C SER A 49 -4.36 6.44 -9.34
N LEU A 50 -4.56 6.57 -8.03
CA LEU A 50 -3.83 5.81 -7.02
C LEU A 50 -4.20 4.33 -7.02
N LEU A 51 -5.48 4.00 -7.27
CA LEU A 51 -5.94 2.63 -7.39
C LEU A 51 -5.31 1.94 -8.61
N ALA A 52 -5.24 2.65 -9.74
CA ALA A 52 -4.57 2.16 -10.94
C ALA A 52 -3.07 1.91 -10.68
N ALA A 53 -2.40 2.81 -9.96
CA ALA A 53 -1.01 2.62 -9.55
C ALA A 53 -0.83 1.42 -8.61
N ALA A 54 -1.75 1.23 -7.65
CA ALA A 54 -1.69 0.14 -6.68
C ALA A 54 -1.81 -1.24 -7.34
N SER A 55 -2.47 -1.35 -8.49
CA SER A 55 -2.58 -2.61 -9.25
C SER A 55 -1.22 -3.20 -9.69
N ALA A 56 -0.16 -2.38 -9.72
CA ALA A 56 1.21 -2.84 -9.97
C ALA A 56 1.83 -3.61 -8.80
N PHE A 57 1.31 -3.44 -7.59
CA PHE A 57 1.89 -3.97 -6.35
C PHE A 57 1.07 -5.10 -5.74
N THR A 58 -0.26 -5.02 -5.84
CA THR A 58 -1.16 -6.00 -5.23
C THR A 58 -2.33 -6.34 -6.16
N PRO A 59 -2.75 -7.62 -6.21
CA PRO A 59 -3.99 -8.00 -6.87
C PRO A 59 -5.22 -7.64 -6.02
N ASP A 60 -5.05 -7.49 -4.71
CA ASP A 60 -6.12 -7.18 -3.76
C ASP A 60 -6.32 -5.67 -3.68
N LEU A 61 -7.13 -5.13 -4.58
CA LEU A 61 -7.47 -3.71 -4.63
C LEU A 61 -8.71 -3.42 -3.80
N GLY A 62 -8.67 -2.31 -3.05
CA GLY A 62 -9.77 -1.88 -2.20
C GLY A 62 -9.37 -0.80 -1.20
N TRP A 63 -10.25 -0.51 -0.27
CA TRP A 63 -10.02 0.48 0.78
C TRP A 63 -10.05 -0.17 2.17
N PRO A 64 -9.19 0.34 3.11
CA PRO A 64 -8.28 1.47 2.95
C PRO A 64 -7.19 1.20 1.90
N LEU A 65 -6.86 2.18 1.08
CA LEU A 65 -5.73 2.13 0.16
C LEU A 65 -4.61 3.01 0.69
N THR A 66 -3.40 2.47 0.78
CA THR A 66 -2.22 3.26 1.12
C THR A 66 -1.18 3.14 0.01
N VAL A 67 -0.71 4.30 -0.47
CA VAL A 67 0.30 4.40 -1.52
C VAL A 67 1.48 5.19 -1.00
N PHE A 68 2.68 4.65 -1.18
CA PHE A 68 3.93 5.34 -0.89
C PHE A 68 4.48 5.91 -2.18
N THR A 69 4.78 7.20 -2.16
CA THR A 69 5.25 7.96 -3.31
C THR A 69 6.57 8.61 -3.02
N THR A 70 7.34 8.86 -4.07
CA THR A 70 8.47 9.79 -4.04
C THR A 70 7.98 11.21 -3.72
N PRO A 71 8.84 12.18 -3.38
CA PRO A 71 8.45 13.56 -3.10
C PRO A 71 7.72 14.24 -4.26
N ASP A 72 7.99 13.85 -5.49
CA ASP A 72 7.33 14.33 -6.71
C ASP A 72 6.08 13.53 -7.11
N GLY A 73 5.67 12.56 -6.26
CA GLY A 73 4.39 11.84 -6.37
C GLY A 73 4.43 10.55 -7.20
N ALA A 74 5.62 10.01 -7.57
CA ALA A 74 5.71 8.74 -8.26
C ALA A 74 5.49 7.56 -7.30
N PRO A 75 4.50 6.68 -7.53
CA PRO A 75 4.16 5.59 -6.63
C PRO A 75 5.19 4.45 -6.73
N PHE A 76 5.82 4.06 -5.62
CA PHE A 76 6.81 2.99 -5.59
C PHE A 76 6.44 1.80 -4.70
N TYR A 77 5.40 1.91 -3.87
CA TYR A 77 4.81 0.81 -3.11
C TYR A 77 3.36 1.10 -2.76
N ALA A 78 2.52 0.07 -2.65
CA ALA A 78 1.13 0.22 -2.24
C ALA A 78 0.59 -1.05 -1.59
N GLY A 79 -0.47 -0.88 -0.82
CA GLY A 79 -1.26 -1.96 -0.27
C GLY A 79 -2.56 -1.46 0.33
N THR A 80 -3.36 -2.38 0.84
CA THR A 80 -4.67 -2.06 1.40
C THR A 80 -4.61 -2.05 2.93
N TYR A 81 -5.33 -2.93 3.59
CA TYR A 81 -5.32 -3.03 5.04
C TYR A 81 -4.08 -3.75 5.56
N TRP A 82 -3.44 -3.18 6.58
CA TRP A 82 -2.41 -3.84 7.39
C TRP A 82 -2.80 -3.84 8.86
N PRO A 83 -2.73 -5.01 9.53
CA PRO A 83 -3.08 -5.15 10.93
C PRO A 83 -2.05 -4.49 11.87
N PRO A 84 -2.39 -4.27 13.16
CA PRO A 84 -1.44 -3.74 14.16
C PRO A 84 -0.33 -4.73 14.53
N VAL A 85 -0.61 -6.03 14.41
CA VAL A 85 0.35 -7.13 14.61
C VAL A 85 0.35 -8.05 13.40
N PRO A 86 1.47 -8.74 13.10
CA PRO A 86 1.51 -9.65 11.97
C PRO A 86 0.47 -10.77 12.11
N VAL A 87 -0.30 -11.02 11.05
CA VAL A 87 -1.21 -12.17 10.93
C VAL A 87 -0.84 -12.97 9.69
N ALA A 88 -1.32 -14.22 9.59
CA ALA A 88 -0.94 -15.14 8.51
C ALA A 88 -1.00 -14.47 7.12
N GLY A 89 0.15 -14.33 6.47
CA GLY A 89 0.29 -13.76 5.14
C GLY A 89 0.23 -12.21 5.05
N ARG A 90 0.13 -11.51 6.18
CA ARG A 90 0.10 -10.04 6.22
C ARG A 90 1.04 -9.48 7.28
N PRO A 91 1.98 -8.58 6.93
CA PRO A 91 2.84 -7.89 7.89
C PRO A 91 2.04 -6.91 8.74
N ALA A 92 2.56 -6.53 9.89
CA ALA A 92 2.02 -5.41 10.65
C ALA A 92 2.25 -4.09 9.91
N PHE A 93 1.39 -3.09 10.15
CA PHE A 93 1.56 -1.77 9.55
C PHE A 93 2.90 -1.13 9.93
N ARG A 94 3.35 -1.32 11.17
CA ARG A 94 4.69 -0.88 11.62
C ARG A 94 5.79 -1.46 10.74
N ASP A 95 5.77 -2.78 10.50
CA ASP A 95 6.80 -3.46 9.71
C ASP A 95 6.85 -2.92 8.27
N VAL A 96 5.68 -2.62 7.71
CA VAL A 96 5.58 -1.99 6.38
C VAL A 96 6.20 -0.59 6.38
N LEU A 97 5.91 0.23 7.38
CA LEU A 97 6.47 1.58 7.49
C LEU A 97 8.00 1.54 7.64
N ASP A 98 8.51 0.66 8.50
CA ASP A 98 9.95 0.50 8.72
C ASP A 98 10.64 0.00 7.44
N ALA A 99 10.06 -0.98 6.75
CA ALA A 99 10.60 -1.51 5.52
C ALA A 99 10.60 -0.47 4.36
N VAL A 100 9.55 0.33 4.26
CA VAL A 100 9.47 1.42 3.27
C VAL A 100 10.48 2.52 3.60
N ALA A 101 10.63 2.91 4.86
CA ALA A 101 11.64 3.88 5.28
C ALA A 101 13.06 3.37 4.98
N GLN A 102 13.35 2.11 5.32
CA GLN A 102 14.64 1.49 5.01
C GLN A 102 14.89 1.41 3.50
N ALA A 103 13.89 1.04 2.70
CA ALA A 103 14.02 1.02 1.24
C ALA A 103 14.32 2.42 0.68
N TRP A 104 13.68 3.46 1.22
CA TRP A 104 13.93 4.84 0.84
C TRP A 104 15.33 5.34 1.21
N GLU A 105 15.86 4.92 2.36
CA GLU A 105 17.21 5.29 2.80
C GLU A 105 18.31 4.55 2.05
N GLN A 106 18.14 3.24 1.84
CA GLN A 106 19.21 2.36 1.35
C GLN A 106 19.12 2.05 -0.16
N ARG A 107 17.92 2.15 -0.75
CA ARG A 107 17.62 1.76 -2.14
C ARG A 107 16.79 2.82 -2.86
N ARG A 108 17.06 4.09 -2.58
CA ARG A 108 16.31 5.23 -3.13
C ARG A 108 16.22 5.20 -4.65
N ASP A 109 17.32 4.93 -5.33
CA ASP A 109 17.38 4.91 -6.79
C ASP A 109 16.42 3.86 -7.36
N GLN A 110 16.36 2.69 -6.75
CA GLN A 110 15.41 1.63 -7.13
C GLN A 110 13.94 2.04 -6.88
N ALA A 111 13.66 2.70 -5.77
CA ALA A 111 12.32 3.21 -5.47
C ALA A 111 11.89 4.28 -6.49
N VAL A 112 12.79 5.19 -6.85
CA VAL A 112 12.56 6.23 -7.87
C VAL A 112 12.35 5.59 -9.24
N GLU A 113 13.20 4.65 -9.67
CA GLU A 113 13.06 3.94 -10.94
C GLU A 113 11.73 3.20 -11.05
N THR A 114 11.32 2.48 -9.98
CA THR A 114 10.03 1.81 -9.90
C THR A 114 8.88 2.81 -10.06
N GLY A 115 8.95 3.93 -9.34
CA GLY A 115 7.92 4.97 -9.38
C GLY A 115 7.77 5.60 -10.76
N GLU A 116 8.89 5.91 -11.43
CA GLU A 116 8.87 6.47 -12.77
C GLU A 116 8.34 5.49 -13.83
N ALA A 117 8.70 4.21 -13.73
CA ALA A 117 8.18 3.17 -14.61
C ALA A 117 6.65 3.06 -14.52
N ILE A 118 6.10 3.06 -13.29
CA ILE A 118 4.65 3.01 -13.08
C ILE A 118 3.98 4.29 -13.59
N ARG A 119 4.56 5.46 -13.29
CA ARG A 119 4.05 6.75 -13.78
C ARG A 119 4.00 6.79 -15.31
N ALA A 120 5.04 6.30 -15.98
CA ALA A 120 5.09 6.23 -17.44
C ALA A 120 4.00 5.30 -18.00
N ALA A 121 3.83 4.11 -17.42
CA ALA A 121 2.80 3.17 -17.82
C ALA A 121 1.37 3.72 -17.66
N LEU A 122 1.11 4.44 -16.55
CA LEU A 122 -0.18 5.10 -16.31
C LEU A 122 -0.47 6.20 -17.35
N ARG A 123 0.54 7.01 -17.70
CA ARG A 123 0.42 8.02 -18.77
C ARG A 123 0.13 7.40 -20.13
N ASP A 124 0.79 6.29 -20.45
CA ASP A 124 0.58 5.58 -21.72
C ASP A 124 -0.81 4.93 -21.78
N ALA A 125 -1.27 4.37 -20.68
CA ALA A 125 -2.63 3.86 -20.57
C ALA A 125 -3.68 4.96 -20.74
N ALA A 126 -3.51 6.11 -20.08
CA ALA A 126 -4.38 7.27 -20.20
C ALA A 126 -4.39 7.86 -21.62
N ALA A 127 -3.28 7.77 -22.35
CA ALA A 127 -3.17 8.23 -23.74
C ALA A 127 -3.67 7.20 -24.77
N GLY A 128 -4.29 6.08 -24.32
CA GLY A 128 -4.78 5.01 -25.20
C GLY A 128 -3.68 4.16 -25.88
N ARG A 129 -2.42 4.35 -25.49
CA ARG A 129 -1.33 3.48 -25.88
C ARG A 129 -1.38 2.23 -25.00
N ARG A 130 -1.65 1.08 -25.61
CA ARG A 130 -1.84 -0.23 -24.95
C ARG A 130 -0.51 -0.74 -24.39
N THR A 131 -0.15 -0.27 -23.22
CA THR A 131 0.88 -0.89 -22.38
C THR A 131 0.24 -1.18 -21.03
N GLY A 132 0.18 -2.47 -20.65
CA GLY A 132 -0.26 -2.82 -19.30
C GLY A 132 0.68 -2.19 -18.26
N VAL A 133 0.16 -1.83 -17.10
CA VAL A 133 0.99 -1.38 -15.98
C VAL A 133 1.96 -2.51 -15.62
N PRO A 134 3.28 -2.28 -15.63
CA PRO A 134 4.24 -3.32 -15.28
C PRO A 134 4.03 -3.74 -13.82
N ARG A 135 3.97 -5.04 -13.58
CA ARG A 135 3.93 -5.55 -12.21
C ARG A 135 5.27 -5.26 -11.55
N ALA A 136 5.27 -4.42 -10.53
CA ALA A 136 6.47 -4.16 -9.75
C ALA A 136 6.94 -5.47 -9.11
N ALA A 137 8.22 -5.78 -9.25
CA ALA A 137 8.79 -6.92 -8.55
C ALA A 137 8.66 -6.68 -7.04
N ALA A 138 8.12 -7.64 -6.32
CA ALA A 138 7.85 -7.59 -4.86
C ALA A 138 9.12 -7.44 -3.99
N THR A 139 10.27 -7.20 -4.61
CA THR A 139 11.61 -7.16 -4.00
C THR A 139 11.91 -5.91 -3.16
N ALA A 140 11.01 -4.95 -3.09
CA ALA A 140 11.31 -3.71 -2.35
C ALA A 140 11.02 -3.81 -0.83
N VAL A 141 10.20 -4.76 -0.38
CA VAL A 141 9.78 -4.87 1.04
C VAL A 141 9.66 -6.34 1.45
N ASP A 142 10.73 -7.14 1.22
CA ASP A 142 10.85 -8.46 1.83
C ASP A 142 11.36 -8.31 3.27
N GLY A 143 10.45 -8.40 4.20
CA GLY A 143 10.75 -8.70 5.59
C GLY A 143 11.12 -10.19 5.74
N SER A 144 12.20 -10.65 5.13
CA SER A 144 12.68 -12.01 5.30
C SER A 144 13.45 -12.16 6.60
N GLY A 145 12.73 -12.58 7.62
CA GLY A 145 13.29 -12.99 8.89
C GLY A 145 12.36 -13.91 9.65
N ALA A 146 12.08 -15.11 9.11
CA ALA A 146 11.79 -16.32 9.88
C ALA A 146 11.49 -17.49 8.94
N SER A 147 12.42 -18.42 8.84
CA SER A 147 12.24 -19.76 8.28
C SER A 147 11.26 -20.56 9.14
N GLY A 148 10.22 -21.15 8.52
CA GLY A 148 9.32 -22.07 9.17
C GLY A 148 8.25 -22.52 8.19
N GLY A 149 8.48 -23.66 7.51
CA GLY A 149 7.49 -24.26 6.64
C GLY A 149 6.28 -24.78 7.41
N ALA A 150 5.09 -24.61 6.82
CA ALA A 150 3.94 -25.46 7.03
C ALA A 150 2.91 -25.21 5.93
N ASP A 151 2.75 -26.20 5.16
CA ASP A 151 1.60 -26.76 4.43
C ASP A 151 0.33 -25.89 4.28
N ALA A 152 -0.08 -25.73 3.01
CA ALA A 152 -1.28 -25.03 2.60
C ALA A 152 -2.51 -25.97 2.69
N GLY A 153 -3.45 -25.64 3.57
CA GLY A 153 -4.82 -26.17 3.54
C GLY A 153 -5.80 -25.06 3.11
N PRO A 154 -6.85 -25.36 2.34
CA PRO A 154 -7.74 -24.36 1.79
C PRO A 154 -8.72 -23.84 2.85
N VAL A 155 -8.82 -22.52 3.01
CA VAL A 155 -9.91 -21.91 3.78
C VAL A 155 -10.99 -21.46 2.82
N ALA A 156 -11.88 -22.41 2.51
CA ALA A 156 -13.22 -22.07 2.08
C ALA A 156 -14.05 -21.76 3.33
N ASP A 157 -15.06 -20.86 3.13
CA ASP A 157 -16.21 -20.68 4.02
C ASP A 157 -16.05 -19.73 5.21
N LEU A 158 -16.42 -18.48 4.98
CA LEU A 158 -17.06 -17.59 5.96
C LEU A 158 -17.90 -16.52 5.23
N ALA A 159 -18.83 -16.98 4.43
CA ALA A 159 -20.02 -16.23 4.07
C ALA A 159 -21.19 -16.91 4.79
N GLU A 160 -21.58 -16.39 5.95
CA GLU A 160 -22.90 -16.38 6.57
C GLU A 160 -22.75 -16.03 8.05
N HIS A 161 -23.26 -14.90 8.42
CA HIS A 161 -24.12 -14.55 9.54
C HIS A 161 -24.06 -13.05 9.87
N ALA A 162 -25.21 -12.41 9.57
CA ALA A 162 -25.80 -11.16 10.10
C ALA A 162 -25.03 -9.86 9.89
#